data_491e8174cacdaf9c9a93117ed2203c68
#
_entry.id   491e8174cacdaf9c9a93117ed2203c68
#
_cell.length_a   1.000
_cell.length_b   1.000
_cell.length_c   1.000
_cell.angle_alpha   90.00
_cell.angle_beta   90.00
_cell.angle_gamma   90.00
#
_symmetry.space_group_name_H-M   'P 1'
#
loop_
_entity.id
_entity.type
_entity.pdbx_description
1 polymer ?
#
loop_
_entity_poly.entity_id
_entity_poly.type
_entity_poly.pdbx_seq_one_letter_code
_entity_poly.pdbx_strand_id
1 'polypeptide(L)'
;IVEGEILSPDLTVLPIIDDCLVLAVGKDHPFYGKKRIQVQDLVGEPFAMREQGSGTRQLFEEYAAKHHIFVQTVWEANSPRALLNAVLYDRVLAVMSLRLMPHEIRHGKIRVFYNQNGEWNRKFKLVYHKNKFLSPAIHELERLLHTYENIELSPDMGILE
;
A
#
# COMPACT_ATOMS: atom_id res chain seq x y z
N ILE A 1 -4.85 15.22 -5.08
CA ILE A 1 -4.67 13.80 -5.40
C ILE A 1 -5.15 12.99 -4.21
N VAL A 2 -5.92 11.95 -4.45
CA VAL A 2 -6.55 11.10 -3.41
C VAL A 2 -6.45 9.62 -3.77
N GLU A 3 -6.58 8.76 -2.76
CA GLU A 3 -6.43 7.29 -2.88
C GLU A 3 -7.77 6.55 -2.81
N GLY A 4 -8.77 7.10 -2.12
CA GLY A 4 -10.04 6.43 -1.82
C GLY A 4 -11.07 6.49 -2.95
N GLU A 5 -12.22 5.87 -2.71
CA GLU A 5 -13.41 6.06 -3.54
C GLU A 5 -14.00 7.45 -3.34
N ILE A 6 -14.50 8.00 -4.42
CA ILE A 6 -15.13 9.32 -4.45
C ILE A 6 -16.49 9.19 -5.10
N LEU A 7 -17.52 9.39 -4.29
CA LEU A 7 -18.91 9.18 -4.70
C LEU A 7 -19.66 10.50 -4.95
N SER A 8 -18.99 11.66 -4.91
CA SER A 8 -19.67 12.94 -5.13
C SER A 8 -19.94 13.18 -6.62
N PRO A 9 -21.20 13.47 -7.01
CA PRO A 9 -21.56 13.77 -8.39
C PRO A 9 -21.01 15.11 -8.88
N ASP A 10 -20.52 15.98 -7.99
CA ASP A 10 -19.99 17.31 -8.31
C ASP A 10 -18.49 17.30 -8.61
N LEU A 11 -17.86 16.15 -8.49
CA LEU A 11 -16.42 16.01 -8.71
C LEU A 11 -16.10 15.30 -10.03
N THR A 12 -15.09 15.77 -10.71
CA THR A 12 -14.40 15.06 -11.78
C THR A 12 -13.29 14.23 -11.14
N VAL A 13 -13.24 12.94 -11.47
CA VAL A 13 -12.29 11.97 -10.92
C VAL A 13 -11.51 11.35 -12.07
N LEU A 14 -10.22 11.60 -12.12
CA LEU A 14 -9.31 11.06 -13.14
C LEU A 14 -8.32 10.10 -12.49
N PRO A 15 -8.39 8.79 -12.78
CA PRO A 15 -7.35 7.84 -12.35
C PRO A 15 -6.02 8.19 -13.04
N ILE A 16 -4.91 8.22 -12.27
CA ILE A 16 -3.63 8.69 -12.81
C ILE A 16 -2.52 7.65 -12.64
N ILE A 17 -2.34 7.13 -11.43
CA ILE A 17 -1.19 6.30 -11.07
C ILE A 17 -1.67 5.04 -10.37
N ASP A 18 -1.23 3.87 -10.86
CA ASP A 18 -1.44 2.62 -10.15
C ASP A 18 -0.53 2.54 -8.93
N ASP A 19 -1.07 2.09 -7.81
CA ASP A 19 -0.34 1.86 -6.57
C ASP A 19 -0.53 0.42 -6.10
N CYS A 20 0.58 -0.26 -5.91
CA CYS A 20 0.61 -1.61 -5.41
C CYS A 20 0.89 -1.58 -3.91
N LEU A 21 -0.08 -2.02 -3.11
CA LEU A 21 0.14 -2.29 -1.70
C LEU A 21 0.72 -3.70 -1.56
N VAL A 22 1.69 -3.83 -0.68
CA VAL A 22 2.39 -5.09 -0.40
C VAL A 22 2.49 -5.32 1.10
N LEU A 23 2.57 -6.57 1.50
CA LEU A 23 2.96 -6.94 2.85
C LEU A 23 4.48 -6.79 2.97
N ALA A 24 4.95 -5.91 3.83
CA ALA A 24 6.35 -5.65 4.10
C ALA A 24 6.84 -6.47 5.30
N VAL A 25 8.01 -7.09 5.15
CA VAL A 25 8.59 -8.03 6.10
C VAL A 25 10.07 -7.68 6.32
N GLY A 26 10.45 -7.39 7.54
CA GLY A 26 11.83 -7.11 7.93
C GLY A 26 12.70 -8.37 7.93
N LYS A 27 14.03 -8.18 7.86
CA LYS A 27 15.02 -9.26 7.73
C LYS A 27 14.98 -10.27 8.89
N ASP A 28 14.61 -9.83 10.08
CA ASP A 28 14.59 -10.66 11.29
C ASP A 28 13.26 -11.39 11.52
N HIS A 29 12.29 -11.19 10.63
CA HIS A 29 11.00 -11.86 10.70
C HIS A 29 11.06 -13.25 10.04
N PRO A 30 10.38 -14.30 10.58
CA PRO A 30 10.38 -15.66 10.03
C PRO A 30 9.93 -15.75 8.57
N PHE A 31 9.10 -14.83 8.10
CA PHE A 31 8.63 -14.81 6.72
C PHE A 31 9.66 -14.29 5.73
N TYR A 32 10.72 -13.62 6.17
CA TYR A 32 11.71 -13.03 5.26
C TYR A 32 12.31 -14.02 4.26
N GLY A 33 12.58 -15.25 4.68
CA GLY A 33 13.11 -16.32 3.82
C GLY A 33 12.10 -17.03 2.94
N LYS A 34 10.79 -16.81 3.14
CA LYS A 34 9.75 -17.50 2.39
C LYS A 34 9.57 -16.88 1.01
N LYS A 35 9.22 -17.71 0.01
CA LYS A 35 8.81 -17.26 -1.34
C LYS A 35 7.30 -17.06 -1.45
N ARG A 36 6.53 -17.80 -0.64
CA ARG A 36 5.08 -17.76 -0.57
C ARG A 36 4.65 -17.82 0.88
N ILE A 37 3.58 -17.15 1.20
CA ILE A 37 2.87 -17.23 2.47
C ILE A 37 1.38 -17.32 2.18
N GLN A 38 0.66 -18.06 3.03
CA GLN A 38 -0.78 -18.15 2.94
C GLN A 38 -1.41 -17.03 3.78
N VAL A 39 -2.60 -16.60 3.41
CA VAL A 39 -3.31 -15.59 4.20
C VAL A 39 -3.50 -16.03 5.65
N GLN A 40 -3.70 -17.32 5.90
CA GLN A 40 -3.83 -17.91 7.24
C GLN A 40 -2.55 -17.82 8.05
N ASP A 41 -1.38 -17.75 7.43
CA ASP A 41 -0.10 -17.54 8.14
C ASP A 41 -0.07 -16.19 8.88
N LEU A 42 -0.93 -15.23 8.48
CA LEU A 42 -1.00 -13.91 9.12
C LEU A 42 -1.76 -13.92 10.45
N VAL A 43 -2.46 -15.01 10.78
CA VAL A 43 -3.26 -15.08 12.00
C VAL A 43 -2.35 -14.98 13.24
N GLY A 44 -2.63 -13.97 14.06
CA GLY A 44 -1.88 -13.75 15.30
C GLY A 44 -0.51 -13.06 15.12
N GLU A 45 -0.09 -12.81 13.89
CA GLU A 45 1.14 -12.05 13.65
C GLU A 45 1.00 -10.60 14.09
N PRO A 46 2.08 -9.99 14.64
CA PRO A 46 2.07 -8.60 15.07
C PRO A 46 2.17 -7.65 13.85
N PHE A 47 1.27 -6.67 13.80
CA PHE A 47 1.22 -5.68 12.72
C PHE A 47 1.47 -4.27 13.20
N ALA A 48 2.20 -3.51 12.40
CA ALA A 48 2.23 -2.06 12.42
C ALA A 48 1.20 -1.55 11.40
N MET A 49 0.18 -0.85 11.90
CA MET A 49 -0.96 -0.39 11.10
C MET A 49 -0.96 1.14 10.94
N ARG A 50 -1.51 1.60 9.85
CA ARG A 50 -1.86 3.01 9.71
C ARG A 50 -2.95 3.37 10.71
N GLU A 51 -3.09 4.67 10.96
CA GLU A 51 -4.16 5.23 11.79
C GLU A 51 -5.56 4.86 11.29
N GLN A 52 -6.53 4.90 12.19
CA GLN A 52 -7.95 4.74 11.84
C GLN A 52 -8.37 5.79 10.79
N GLY A 53 -9.13 5.36 9.78
CA GLY A 53 -9.53 6.21 8.65
C GLY A 53 -8.53 6.27 7.50
N SER A 54 -7.36 5.65 7.62
CA SER A 54 -6.44 5.49 6.50
C SER A 54 -6.99 4.51 5.45
N GLY A 55 -7.01 4.91 4.18
CA GLY A 55 -7.43 4.04 3.08
C GLY A 55 -6.57 2.77 2.94
N THR A 56 -5.27 2.84 3.24
CA THR A 56 -4.39 1.65 3.27
C THR A 56 -4.84 0.65 4.33
N ARG A 57 -5.17 1.14 5.53
CA ARG A 57 -5.67 0.31 6.63
C ARG A 57 -7.00 -0.32 6.28
N GLN A 58 -7.93 0.47 5.76
CA GLN A 58 -9.26 0.00 5.37
C GLN A 58 -9.18 -1.15 4.37
N LEU A 59 -8.40 -1.01 3.30
CA LEU A 59 -8.23 -2.06 2.29
C LEU A 59 -7.70 -3.36 2.89
N PHE A 60 -6.74 -3.27 3.81
CA PHE A 60 -6.22 -4.46 4.48
C PHE A 60 -7.22 -5.07 5.46
N GLU A 61 -7.93 -4.26 6.24
CA GLU A 61 -8.97 -4.74 7.18
C GLU A 61 -10.13 -5.41 6.43
N GLU A 62 -10.56 -4.87 5.28
CA GLU A 62 -11.57 -5.48 4.40
C GLU A 62 -11.08 -6.83 3.85
N TYR A 63 -9.82 -6.90 3.40
CA TYR A 63 -9.20 -8.15 2.98
C TYR A 63 -9.14 -9.18 4.12
N ALA A 64 -8.67 -8.77 5.29
CA ALA A 64 -8.58 -9.63 6.47
C ALA A 64 -9.97 -10.17 6.89
N ALA A 65 -10.98 -9.31 6.89
CA ALA A 65 -12.37 -9.71 7.20
C ALA A 65 -12.91 -10.71 6.18
N LYS A 66 -12.68 -10.50 4.89
CA LYS A 66 -13.08 -11.40 3.80
C LYS A 66 -12.50 -12.81 3.97
N HIS A 67 -11.26 -12.89 4.43
CA HIS A 67 -10.55 -14.15 4.65
C HIS A 67 -10.67 -14.69 6.07
N HIS A 68 -11.51 -14.07 6.92
CA HIS A 68 -11.74 -14.46 8.33
C HIS A 68 -10.46 -14.52 9.15
N ILE A 69 -9.50 -13.64 8.90
CA ILE A 69 -8.26 -13.54 9.66
C ILE A 69 -8.30 -12.34 10.61
N PHE A 70 -7.69 -12.52 11.78
CA PHE A 70 -7.50 -11.46 12.77
C PHE A 70 -6.00 -11.28 13.00
N VAL A 71 -5.52 -10.05 12.81
CA VAL A 71 -4.14 -9.68 13.06
C VAL A 71 -4.03 -8.85 14.35
N GLN A 72 -2.89 -8.92 15.01
CA GLN A 72 -2.65 -8.17 16.22
C GLN A 72 -2.01 -6.82 15.88
N THR A 73 -2.73 -5.71 16.03
CA THR A 73 -2.15 -4.37 15.89
C THR A 73 -1.34 -4.04 17.14
N VAL A 74 -0.01 -4.00 17.02
CA VAL A 74 0.93 -3.65 18.11
C VAL A 74 1.50 -2.25 17.96
N TRP A 75 1.49 -1.69 16.74
CA TRP A 75 1.89 -0.33 16.43
C TRP A 75 0.80 0.36 15.60
N GLU A 76 0.52 1.61 15.92
CA GLU A 76 -0.31 2.49 15.11
C GLU A 76 0.40 3.82 14.85
N ALA A 77 0.48 4.25 13.59
CA ALA A 77 1.09 5.53 13.24
C ALA A 77 0.49 6.11 11.95
N ASN A 78 0.42 7.43 11.89
CA ASN A 78 0.04 8.18 10.69
C ASN A 78 1.20 8.42 9.72
N SER A 79 2.42 8.13 10.15
CA SER A 79 3.63 8.28 9.33
C SER A 79 4.02 6.95 8.68
N PRO A 80 4.02 6.85 7.34
CA PRO A 80 4.53 5.66 6.65
C PRO A 80 5.99 5.33 7.01
N ARG A 81 6.80 6.35 7.31
CA ARG A 81 8.19 6.14 7.72
C ARG A 81 8.30 5.50 9.09
N ALA A 82 7.40 5.83 10.02
CA ALA A 82 7.35 5.18 11.33
C ALA A 82 7.00 3.69 11.19
N LEU A 83 6.01 3.35 10.35
CA LEU A 83 5.67 1.95 10.06
C LEU A 83 6.82 1.19 9.41
N LEU A 84 7.52 1.82 8.47
CA LEU A 84 8.68 1.23 7.83
C LEU A 84 9.79 0.92 8.85
N ASN A 85 10.03 1.83 9.79
CA ASN A 85 10.98 1.61 10.86
C ASN A 85 10.55 0.47 11.81
N ALA A 86 9.27 0.39 12.15
CA ALA A 86 8.75 -0.74 12.95
C ALA A 86 9.00 -2.08 12.24
N VAL A 87 8.73 -2.18 10.94
CA VAL A 87 9.03 -3.38 10.14
C VAL A 87 10.53 -3.72 10.14
N LEU A 88 11.39 -2.70 10.07
CA LEU A 88 12.84 -2.89 10.02
C LEU A 88 13.43 -3.38 11.36
N TYR A 89 12.85 -2.96 12.50
CA TYR A 89 13.52 -3.10 13.80
C TYR A 89 12.72 -3.88 14.86
N ASP A 90 11.40 -4.05 14.69
CA ASP A 90 10.52 -4.61 15.72
C ASP A 90 9.88 -5.95 15.35
N ARG A 91 10.32 -6.59 14.26
CA ARG A 91 9.79 -7.89 13.79
C ARG A 91 8.27 -7.90 13.58
N VAL A 92 7.70 -6.79 13.16
CA VAL A 92 6.28 -6.67 12.83
C VAL A 92 6.07 -6.67 11.33
N LEU A 93 4.86 -6.99 10.90
CA LEU A 93 4.41 -6.88 9.52
C LEU A 93 3.73 -5.52 9.29
N ALA A 94 3.72 -5.04 8.06
CA ALA A 94 2.90 -3.90 7.67
C ALA A 94 2.43 -4.02 6.23
N VAL A 95 1.20 -3.56 5.94
CA VAL A 95 0.74 -3.36 4.58
C VAL A 95 0.95 -1.90 4.20
N MET A 96 1.70 -1.67 3.12
CA MET A 96 2.06 -0.33 2.69
C MET A 96 2.39 -0.29 1.19
N SER A 97 2.41 0.92 0.63
CA SER A 97 2.75 1.11 -0.78
C SER A 97 4.20 0.68 -1.08
N LEU A 98 4.37 -0.10 -2.13
CA LEU A 98 5.68 -0.51 -2.65
C LEU A 98 6.58 0.69 -2.95
N ARG A 99 5.98 1.84 -3.32
CA ARG A 99 6.69 3.09 -3.62
C ARG A 99 7.46 3.69 -2.44
N LEU A 100 7.13 3.27 -1.21
CA LEU A 100 7.72 3.82 0.01
C LEU A 100 9.06 3.20 0.40
N MET A 101 9.43 2.04 -0.18
CA MET A 101 10.57 1.26 0.29
C MET A 101 11.51 0.71 -0.80
N PRO A 102 11.70 1.40 -1.95
CA PRO A 102 12.55 0.87 -3.02
C PRO A 102 14.01 0.71 -2.59
N HIS A 103 14.48 1.59 -1.69
CA HIS A 103 15.84 1.52 -1.15
C HIS A 103 16.02 0.29 -0.26
N GLU A 104 15.10 0.06 0.67
CA GLU A 104 15.14 -1.03 1.65
C GLU A 104 15.03 -2.40 0.96
N ILE A 105 14.21 -2.51 -0.07
CA ILE A 105 14.08 -3.72 -0.90
C ILE A 105 15.37 -4.00 -1.65
N ARG A 106 15.91 -2.99 -2.35
CA ARG A 106 17.16 -3.15 -3.14
C ARG A 106 18.35 -3.56 -2.29
N HIS A 107 18.42 -3.12 -1.02
CA HIS A 107 19.48 -3.48 -0.10
C HIS A 107 19.17 -4.73 0.74
N GLY A 108 18.11 -5.47 0.43
CA GLY A 108 17.75 -6.70 1.12
C GLY A 108 17.43 -6.51 2.60
N LYS A 109 16.96 -5.33 3.01
CA LYS A 109 16.52 -5.04 4.39
C LYS A 109 15.07 -5.43 4.62
N ILE A 110 14.27 -5.38 3.56
CA ILE A 110 12.85 -5.74 3.55
C ILE A 110 12.60 -6.68 2.38
N ARG A 111 11.81 -7.70 2.64
CA ARG A 111 11.14 -8.51 1.64
C ARG A 111 9.69 -8.10 1.57
N VAL A 112 9.11 -8.14 0.39
CA VAL A 112 7.71 -7.80 0.17
C VAL A 112 6.96 -8.98 -0.46
N PHE A 113 5.68 -9.11 -0.10
CA PHE A 113 4.76 -10.06 -0.69
C PHE A 113 3.60 -9.29 -1.30
N TYR A 114 3.35 -9.51 -2.58
CA TYR A 114 2.19 -8.95 -3.24
C TYR A 114 1.00 -9.91 -3.12
N ASN A 115 -0.20 -9.35 -3.01
CA ASN A 115 -1.42 -10.14 -3.07
C ASN A 115 -1.63 -10.63 -4.50
N GLN A 116 -1.71 -11.95 -4.68
CA GLN A 116 -1.79 -12.57 -6.00
C GLN A 116 -2.99 -12.08 -6.82
N ASN A 117 -4.10 -11.82 -6.17
CA ASN A 117 -5.34 -11.36 -6.81
C ASN A 117 -5.43 -9.83 -6.90
N GLY A 118 -4.45 -9.09 -6.37
CA GLY A 118 -4.44 -7.62 -6.39
C GLY A 118 -5.57 -6.98 -5.59
N GLU A 119 -6.15 -7.67 -4.61
CA GLU A 119 -7.37 -7.26 -3.89
C GLU A 119 -7.21 -5.95 -3.11
N TRP A 120 -5.99 -5.59 -2.75
CA TRP A 120 -5.69 -4.33 -2.08
C TRP A 120 -4.92 -3.32 -2.96
N ASN A 121 -4.83 -3.55 -4.27
CA ASN A 121 -4.28 -2.56 -5.18
C ASN A 121 -5.24 -1.39 -5.33
N ARG A 122 -4.68 -0.21 -5.54
CA ARG A 122 -5.44 1.04 -5.65
C ARG A 122 -4.89 1.95 -6.74
N LYS A 123 -5.59 3.05 -6.98
CA LYS A 123 -5.15 4.10 -7.90
C LYS A 123 -5.15 5.44 -7.20
N PHE A 124 -4.11 6.22 -7.41
CA PHE A 124 -4.17 7.64 -7.14
C PHE A 124 -5.02 8.33 -8.20
N LYS A 125 -5.87 9.24 -7.75
CA LYS A 125 -6.84 9.94 -8.59
C LYS A 125 -6.64 11.44 -8.46
N LEU A 126 -6.60 12.16 -9.57
CA LEU A 126 -6.73 13.61 -9.58
C LEU A 126 -8.20 13.95 -9.48
N VAL A 127 -8.55 14.80 -8.53
CA VAL A 127 -9.93 15.16 -8.25
C VAL A 127 -10.09 16.67 -8.17
N TYR A 128 -11.11 17.17 -8.86
CA TYR A 128 -11.47 18.58 -8.81
C TYR A 128 -12.97 18.75 -9.03
N HIS A 129 -13.51 19.89 -8.59
CA HIS A 129 -14.91 20.22 -8.81
C HIS A 129 -15.20 20.42 -10.29
N LYS A 130 -16.33 19.91 -10.82
CA LYS A 130 -16.71 20.02 -12.24
C LYS A 130 -16.65 21.43 -12.81
N ASN A 131 -17.03 22.41 -11.97
CA ASN A 131 -17.07 23.83 -12.36
C ASN A 131 -15.73 24.54 -12.06
N LYS A 132 -14.67 23.80 -11.73
CA LYS A 132 -13.37 24.43 -11.48
C LYS A 132 -12.75 24.91 -12.79
N PHE A 133 -12.32 26.17 -12.80
CA PHE A 133 -11.46 26.67 -13.88
C PHE A 133 -10.12 25.93 -13.81
N LEU A 134 -9.79 25.22 -14.88
CA LEU A 134 -8.51 24.53 -15.01
C LEU A 134 -7.47 25.50 -15.59
N SER A 135 -6.59 25.99 -14.72
CA SER A 135 -5.47 26.83 -15.15
C SER A 135 -4.44 26.03 -15.96
N PRO A 136 -3.59 26.70 -16.76
CA PRO A 136 -2.49 26.05 -17.49
C PRO A 136 -1.60 25.19 -16.56
N ALA A 137 -1.41 25.61 -15.31
CA ALA A 137 -0.64 24.86 -14.32
C ALA A 137 -1.31 23.52 -13.92
N ILE A 138 -2.65 23.48 -13.86
CA ILE A 138 -3.39 22.23 -13.58
C ILE A 138 -3.28 21.27 -14.78
N HIS A 139 -3.40 21.75 -16.00
CA HIS A 139 -3.20 20.93 -17.20
C HIS A 139 -1.78 20.37 -17.29
N GLU A 140 -0.77 21.19 -16.96
CA GLU A 140 0.61 20.73 -16.93
C GLU A 140 0.84 19.68 -15.82
N LEU A 141 0.25 19.86 -14.64
CA LEU A 141 0.28 18.86 -13.58
C LEU A 141 -0.35 17.54 -14.05
N GLU A 142 -1.52 17.60 -14.69
CA GLU A 142 -2.19 16.41 -15.24
C GLU A 142 -1.29 15.70 -16.25
N ARG A 143 -0.69 16.45 -17.19
CA ARG A 143 0.26 15.91 -18.17
C ARG A 143 1.45 15.21 -17.51
N LEU A 144 2.06 15.83 -16.50
CA LEU A 144 3.18 15.25 -15.75
C LEU A 144 2.77 13.98 -15.01
N LEU A 145 1.59 13.96 -14.41
CA LEU A 145 1.09 12.78 -13.68
C LEU A 145 0.85 11.58 -14.62
N HIS A 146 0.40 11.83 -15.85
CA HIS A 146 0.24 10.77 -16.86
C HIS A 146 1.57 10.22 -17.40
N THR A 147 2.66 10.95 -17.25
CA THR A 147 4.01 10.47 -17.63
C THR A 147 4.72 9.75 -16.47
N TYR A 148 4.07 9.67 -15.30
CA TYR A 148 4.68 9.02 -14.13
C TYR A 148 4.73 7.51 -14.33
N GLU A 149 5.93 6.95 -14.20
CA GLU A 149 6.16 5.53 -14.42
C GLU A 149 5.40 4.65 -13.41
N ASN A 150 4.76 3.59 -13.91
CA ASN A 150 4.18 2.57 -13.06
C ASN A 150 5.29 1.73 -12.39
N ILE A 151 4.99 1.22 -11.19
CA ILE A 151 5.90 0.30 -10.51
C ILE A 151 5.81 -1.07 -11.20
N GLU A 152 6.95 -1.59 -11.63
CA GLU A 152 7.06 -2.98 -12.06
C GLU A 152 7.25 -3.89 -10.84
N LEU A 153 6.47 -4.96 -10.77
CA LEU A 153 6.67 -6.01 -9.79
C LEU A 153 7.94 -6.79 -10.15
N SER A 154 8.90 -6.86 -9.23
CA SER A 154 10.12 -7.66 -9.43
C SER A 154 9.80 -9.16 -9.32
N PRO A 155 10.41 -10.02 -10.15
CA PRO A 155 10.27 -11.47 -10.03
C PRO A 155 10.70 -12.06 -8.67
N ASP A 156 11.52 -11.32 -7.93
CA ASP A 156 12.02 -11.74 -6.62
C ASP A 156 11.06 -11.44 -5.46
N MET A 157 9.93 -10.78 -5.73
CA MET A 157 8.90 -10.55 -4.73
C MET A 157 8.23 -11.86 -4.33
N GLY A 158 7.89 -11.97 -3.05
CA GLY A 158 7.09 -13.09 -2.54
C GLY A 158 5.61 -12.94 -2.92
N ILE A 159 4.85 -14.04 -2.79
CA ILE A 159 3.42 -14.10 -3.09
C ILE A 159 2.67 -14.35 -1.79
N LEU A 160 1.60 -13.59 -1.55
CA LEU A 160 0.56 -13.84 -0.56
C LEU A 160 -0.64 -14.46 -1.27
N GLU A 161 -0.97 -15.70 -0.89
CA GLU A 161 -2.05 -16.53 -1.45
C GLU A 161 -3.23 -16.66 -0.49
#